data_7ef5da0645b3b3a6eace9e5fa6e72f36
#
_entry.id   7ef5da0645b3b3a6eace9e5fa6e72f36
#
_cell.length_a   1.000
_cell.length_b   1.000
_cell.length_c   1.000
_cell.angle_alpha   90.00
_cell.angle_beta   90.00
_cell.angle_gamma   90.00
#
_symmetry.space_group_name_H-M   'P 1'
#
loop_
_entity.id
_entity.type
_entity.pdbx_description
1 polymer ?
#
loop_
_entity_poly.entity_id
_entity_poly.type
_entity_poly.pdbx_seq_one_letter_code
_entity_poly.pdbx_strand_id
1 'polypeptide(L)'
;MNFSFHPRSPQPLMNYVGLVLVIILFSGCLFVVLKEIPKISRSFNSQQFPQAIGSIIELEGESRPSGYGALIFLITKAKVAFTWEGKKYETSYPGLNFDYNLYRQAKEKGYLKVYVNVSDPNRSVLSPGIPFHVGFFTGIAALFGSALLGVSLYMIKKMFFNT
;
A
#
# COMPACT_ATOMS: atom_id res chain seq x y z
N MET A 1 17.54 24.94 60.43
CA MET A 1 17.84 24.88 59.00
C MET A 1 17.07 23.72 58.44
N ASN A 2 15.94 23.99 57.76
CA ASN A 2 15.14 22.95 57.09
C ASN A 2 15.61 22.84 55.65
N PHE A 3 16.35 21.80 55.33
CA PHE A 3 16.65 21.44 53.93
C PHE A 3 15.43 20.70 53.37
N SER A 4 14.60 21.39 52.63
CA SER A 4 13.56 20.75 51.82
C SER A 4 14.21 20.19 50.54
N PHE A 5 14.43 18.88 50.52
CA PHE A 5 14.75 18.15 49.29
C PHE A 5 13.52 18.17 48.40
N HIS A 6 13.54 19.00 47.37
CA HIS A 6 12.61 18.87 46.25
C HIS A 6 13.18 17.80 45.32
N PRO A 7 12.55 16.63 45.18
CA PRO A 7 12.98 15.67 44.19
C PRO A 7 12.78 16.31 42.81
N ARG A 8 13.88 16.52 42.07
CA ARG A 8 13.83 16.90 40.65
C ARG A 8 13.02 15.83 39.92
N SER A 9 11.90 16.25 39.36
CA SER A 9 11.02 15.36 38.62
C SER A 9 11.77 14.71 37.45
N PRO A 10 11.59 13.39 37.19
CA PRO A 10 12.24 12.67 36.09
C PRO A 10 11.66 13.02 34.70
N GLN A 11 11.07 14.20 34.56
CA GLN A 11 10.31 14.63 33.38
C GLN A 11 11.08 14.73 32.05
N PRO A 12 12.37 15.14 31.97
CA PRO A 12 13.00 15.30 30.67
C PRO A 12 13.22 13.95 29.96
N LEU A 13 13.65 12.91 30.65
CA LEU A 13 13.94 11.61 30.02
C LEU A 13 12.70 10.96 29.42
N MET A 14 11.56 11.03 30.13
CA MET A 14 10.29 10.46 29.68
C MET A 14 9.76 11.17 28.44
N ASN A 15 9.98 12.46 28.30
CA ASN A 15 9.61 13.23 27.11
C ASN A 15 10.44 12.83 25.87
N TYR A 16 11.74 12.58 26.03
CA TYR A 16 12.61 12.10 24.96
C TYR A 16 12.23 10.69 24.49
N VAL A 17 11.99 9.78 25.42
CA VAL A 17 11.53 8.41 25.09
C VAL A 17 10.19 8.46 24.35
N GLY A 18 9.25 9.27 24.83
CA GLY A 18 7.96 9.46 24.16
C GLY A 18 8.11 9.99 22.74
N LEU A 19 8.96 10.99 22.52
CA LEU A 19 9.22 11.57 21.20
C LEU A 19 9.83 10.53 20.25
N VAL A 20 10.81 9.74 20.70
CA VAL A 20 11.42 8.68 19.89
C VAL A 20 10.40 7.65 19.46
N LEU A 21 9.53 7.18 20.37
CA LEU A 21 8.46 6.25 20.04
C LEU A 21 7.49 6.80 19.00
N VAL A 22 7.08 8.07 19.14
CA VAL A 22 6.18 8.72 18.19
C VAL A 22 6.83 8.83 16.80
N ILE A 23 8.11 9.16 16.72
CA ILE A 23 8.87 9.23 15.46
C ILE A 23 8.96 7.84 14.80
N ILE A 24 9.21 6.78 15.56
CA ILE A 24 9.27 5.41 15.02
C ILE A 24 7.90 5.01 14.44
N LEU A 25 6.82 5.25 15.18
CA LEU A 25 5.47 4.94 14.71
C LEU A 25 5.08 5.75 13.47
N PHE A 26 5.39 7.05 13.45
CA PHE A 26 5.18 7.91 12.30
C PHE A 26 5.93 7.40 11.07
N SER A 27 7.21 7.04 11.22
CA SER A 27 8.04 6.51 10.14
C SER A 27 7.47 5.20 9.58
N GLY A 28 6.93 4.32 10.44
CA GLY A 28 6.22 3.11 10.04
C GLY A 28 4.97 3.40 9.21
N CYS A 29 4.12 4.31 9.66
CA CYS A 29 2.94 4.75 8.91
C CYS A 29 3.32 5.37 7.55
N LEU A 30 4.30 6.25 7.54
CA LEU A 30 4.80 6.89 6.33
C LEU A 30 5.33 5.87 5.33
N PHE A 31 6.10 4.89 5.79
CA PHE A 31 6.62 3.82 4.94
C PHE A 31 5.48 3.03 4.25
N VAL A 32 4.44 2.65 5.00
CA VAL A 32 3.27 1.93 4.45
C VAL A 32 2.58 2.79 3.38
N VAL A 33 2.31 4.05 3.68
CA VAL A 33 1.64 4.97 2.76
C VAL A 33 2.46 5.15 1.48
N LEU A 34 3.75 5.44 1.59
CA LEU A 34 4.63 5.66 0.44
C LEU A 34 4.77 4.41 -0.45
N LYS A 35 4.75 3.22 0.14
CA LYS A 35 4.81 1.95 -0.59
C LYS A 35 3.53 1.66 -1.38
N GLU A 36 2.37 2.01 -0.82
CA GLU A 36 1.07 1.67 -1.41
C GLU A 36 0.53 2.75 -2.37
N ILE A 37 0.88 4.03 -2.20
CA ILE A 37 0.42 5.13 -3.06
C ILE A 37 0.59 4.84 -4.57
N PRO A 38 1.77 4.40 -5.08
CA PRO A 38 1.94 4.17 -6.51
C PRO A 38 1.00 3.08 -7.05
N LYS A 39 0.76 2.02 -6.27
CA LYS A 39 -0.15 0.93 -6.64
C LYS A 39 -1.60 1.39 -6.61
N ILE A 40 -1.99 2.14 -5.58
CA ILE A 40 -3.32 2.71 -5.42
C ILE A 40 -3.62 3.67 -6.58
N SER A 41 -2.72 4.60 -6.88
CA SER A 41 -2.89 5.55 -7.98
C SER A 41 -3.05 4.83 -9.32
N ARG A 42 -2.23 3.82 -9.60
CA ARG A 42 -2.33 3.02 -10.83
C ARG A 42 -3.66 2.27 -10.91
N SER A 43 -4.11 1.67 -9.82
CA SER A 43 -5.34 0.87 -9.78
C SER A 43 -6.60 1.73 -9.74
N PHE A 44 -6.57 2.89 -9.10
CA PHE A 44 -7.72 3.80 -9.02
C PHE A 44 -8.15 4.29 -10.41
N ASN A 45 -7.21 4.82 -11.17
CA ASN A 45 -7.49 5.33 -12.51
C ASN A 45 -7.86 4.22 -13.49
N SER A 46 -7.45 2.98 -13.23
CA SER A 46 -7.67 1.85 -14.14
C SER A 46 -9.13 1.44 -14.32
N GLN A 47 -10.04 1.87 -13.44
CA GLN A 47 -11.48 1.60 -13.60
C GLN A 47 -12.07 2.22 -14.87
N GLN A 48 -11.49 3.33 -15.33
CA GLN A 48 -11.93 4.06 -16.52
C GLN A 48 -11.16 3.65 -17.79
N PHE A 49 -10.21 2.74 -17.68
CA PHE A 49 -9.38 2.33 -18.80
C PHE A 49 -10.18 1.48 -19.79
N PRO A 50 -9.97 1.68 -21.11
CA PRO A 50 -10.51 0.80 -22.12
C PRO A 50 -9.96 -0.62 -21.97
N GLN A 51 -10.73 -1.60 -22.46
CA GLN A 51 -10.39 -3.01 -22.33
C GLN A 51 -9.81 -3.55 -23.62
N ALA A 52 -8.75 -4.34 -23.51
CA ALA A 52 -8.23 -5.19 -24.58
C ALA A 52 -8.24 -6.65 -24.13
N ILE A 53 -8.18 -7.58 -25.06
CA ILE A 53 -7.98 -9.00 -24.78
C ILE A 53 -6.49 -9.28 -24.83
N GLY A 54 -5.96 -9.87 -23.77
CA GLY A 54 -4.55 -10.24 -23.67
C GLY A 54 -4.36 -11.74 -23.62
N SER A 55 -3.33 -12.23 -24.32
CA SER A 55 -2.87 -13.61 -24.28
C SER A 55 -1.95 -13.81 -23.08
N ILE A 56 -2.15 -14.87 -22.34
CA ILE A 56 -1.34 -15.20 -21.17
C ILE A 56 0.01 -15.74 -21.65
N ILE A 57 1.11 -15.07 -21.28
CA ILE A 57 2.48 -15.57 -21.47
C ILE A 57 2.88 -16.40 -20.24
N GLU A 58 2.65 -15.86 -19.05
CA GLU A 58 3.01 -16.49 -17.79
C GLU A 58 1.96 -16.11 -16.74
N LEU A 59 1.44 -17.11 -16.03
CA LEU A 59 0.50 -16.88 -14.94
C LEU A 59 0.66 -17.97 -13.90
N GLU A 60 1.26 -17.62 -12.76
CA GLU A 60 1.47 -18.48 -11.63
C GLU A 60 0.88 -17.86 -10.37
N GLY A 61 0.33 -18.71 -9.51
CA GLY A 61 -0.20 -18.30 -8.22
C GLY A 61 -0.13 -19.47 -7.24
N GLU A 62 -0.02 -19.17 -5.98
CA GLU A 62 0.05 -20.14 -4.90
C GLU A 62 -0.91 -19.79 -3.77
N SER A 63 -1.44 -20.80 -3.11
CA SER A 63 -2.21 -20.64 -1.89
C SER A 63 -1.31 -20.88 -0.71
N ARG A 64 -1.24 -19.93 0.21
CA ARG A 64 -0.47 -20.04 1.45
C ARG A 64 -1.40 -20.00 2.66
N PRO A 65 -1.16 -20.80 3.70
CA PRO A 65 -1.91 -20.67 4.94
C PRO A 65 -1.63 -19.31 5.60
N SER A 66 -2.67 -18.60 5.97
CA SER A 66 -2.54 -17.42 6.83
C SER A 66 -2.39 -17.87 8.29
N GLY A 67 -1.79 -17.01 9.13
CA GLY A 67 -1.66 -17.28 10.57
C GLY A 67 -2.99 -17.45 11.31
N TYR A 68 -4.13 -17.19 10.65
CA TYR A 68 -5.48 -17.34 11.18
C TYR A 68 -6.24 -18.55 10.59
N GLY A 69 -5.55 -19.51 9.96
CA GLY A 69 -6.16 -20.70 9.38
C GLY A 69 -6.88 -20.51 8.05
N ALA A 70 -6.95 -19.30 7.52
CA ALA A 70 -7.48 -19.03 6.17
C ALA A 70 -6.39 -19.23 5.12
N LEU A 71 -6.78 -19.62 3.90
CA LEU A 71 -5.87 -19.64 2.75
C LEU A 71 -5.85 -18.29 2.07
N ILE A 72 -4.65 -17.73 1.89
CA ILE A 72 -4.43 -16.52 1.10
C ILE A 72 -3.87 -16.94 -0.25
N PHE A 73 -4.53 -16.50 -1.33
CA PHE A 73 -4.03 -16.70 -2.68
C PHE A 73 -3.12 -15.54 -3.08
N LEU A 74 -1.93 -15.89 -3.56
CA LEU A 74 -0.92 -14.92 -4.01
C LEU A 74 -0.55 -15.21 -5.46
N ILE A 75 -0.57 -14.18 -6.28
CA ILE A 75 0.01 -14.22 -7.63
C ILE A 75 1.52 -14.08 -7.50
N THR A 76 2.24 -15.08 -7.94
CA THR A 76 3.71 -15.08 -7.92
C THR A 76 4.28 -14.53 -9.22
N LYS A 77 3.60 -14.83 -10.35
CA LYS A 77 3.96 -14.30 -11.66
C LYS A 77 2.71 -14.01 -12.48
N ALA A 78 2.74 -12.91 -13.20
CA ALA A 78 1.72 -12.57 -14.19
C ALA A 78 2.39 -11.82 -15.34
N LYS A 79 2.26 -12.35 -16.56
CA LYS A 79 2.73 -11.70 -17.78
C LYS A 79 1.72 -11.94 -18.88
N VAL A 80 1.19 -10.87 -19.44
CA VAL A 80 0.13 -10.92 -20.46
C VAL A 80 0.51 -10.00 -21.62
N ALA A 81 0.48 -10.54 -22.84
CA ALA A 81 0.65 -9.77 -24.06
C ALA A 81 -0.72 -9.35 -24.59
N PHE A 82 -0.81 -8.14 -25.11
CA PHE A 82 -2.01 -7.61 -25.75
C PHE A 82 -1.66 -6.67 -26.91
N THR A 83 -2.63 -6.43 -27.78
CA THR A 83 -2.48 -5.49 -28.89
C THR A 83 -3.37 -4.27 -28.62
N TRP A 84 -2.78 -3.09 -28.75
CA TRP A 84 -3.47 -1.81 -28.62
C TRP A 84 -3.06 -0.89 -29.77
N GLU A 85 -4.04 -0.36 -30.51
CA GLU A 85 -3.79 0.49 -31.69
C GLU A 85 -2.78 -0.11 -32.68
N GLY A 86 -2.88 -1.42 -32.92
CA GLY A 86 -2.01 -2.14 -33.85
C GLY A 86 -0.61 -2.46 -33.34
N LYS A 87 -0.24 -2.02 -32.13
CA LYS A 87 1.06 -2.31 -31.51
C LYS A 87 0.92 -3.36 -30.42
N LYS A 88 1.96 -4.19 -30.29
CA LYS A 88 2.04 -5.20 -29.23
C LYS A 88 2.66 -4.62 -27.95
N TYR A 89 2.04 -4.92 -26.82
CA TYR A 89 2.48 -4.53 -25.48
C TYR A 89 2.45 -5.72 -24.54
N GLU A 90 3.14 -5.60 -23.43
CA GLU A 90 3.12 -6.57 -22.35
C GLU A 90 2.87 -5.87 -21.01
N THR A 91 2.14 -6.52 -20.12
CA THR A 91 1.99 -6.06 -18.74
C THR A 91 2.21 -7.22 -17.78
N SER A 92 2.90 -6.93 -16.69
CA SER A 92 3.14 -7.89 -15.58
C SER A 92 2.50 -7.43 -14.27
N TYR A 93 1.69 -6.38 -14.30
CA TYR A 93 1.04 -5.88 -13.11
C TYR A 93 -0.40 -6.42 -12.99
N PRO A 94 -0.66 -7.38 -12.08
CA PRO A 94 -1.98 -7.99 -11.97
C PRO A 94 -3.06 -7.01 -11.50
N GLY A 95 -2.69 -5.93 -10.82
CA GLY A 95 -3.63 -5.05 -10.13
C GLY A 95 -3.91 -5.51 -8.71
N LEU A 96 -4.54 -4.64 -7.92
CA LEU A 96 -4.81 -4.92 -6.51
C LEU A 96 -6.04 -5.82 -6.29
N ASN A 97 -6.95 -5.90 -7.27
CA ASN A 97 -8.17 -6.72 -7.23
C ASN A 97 -8.02 -8.09 -7.90
N PHE A 98 -6.80 -8.50 -8.27
CA PHE A 98 -6.60 -9.78 -8.92
C PHE A 98 -6.69 -10.90 -7.88
N ASP A 99 -7.78 -11.66 -7.93
CA ASP A 99 -8.11 -12.71 -7.00
C ASP A 99 -7.99 -14.12 -7.61
N TYR A 100 -8.26 -15.13 -6.77
CA TYR A 100 -8.25 -16.54 -7.20
C TYR A 100 -9.29 -16.83 -8.30
N ASN A 101 -10.44 -16.17 -8.29
CA ASN A 101 -11.47 -16.41 -9.30
C ASN A 101 -11.04 -15.93 -10.67
N LEU A 102 -10.43 -14.74 -10.75
CA LEU A 102 -9.83 -14.22 -11.97
C LEU A 102 -8.69 -15.11 -12.47
N TYR A 103 -7.83 -15.57 -11.56
CA TYR A 103 -6.75 -16.52 -11.88
C TYR A 103 -7.29 -17.80 -12.49
N ARG A 104 -8.30 -18.42 -11.89
CA ARG A 104 -8.92 -19.66 -12.41
C ARG A 104 -9.55 -19.43 -13.77
N GLN A 105 -10.34 -18.37 -13.93
CA GLN A 105 -10.96 -18.04 -15.22
C GLN A 105 -9.90 -17.80 -16.31
N ALA A 106 -8.81 -17.16 -15.97
CA ALA A 106 -7.70 -16.94 -16.90
C ALA A 106 -7.06 -18.25 -17.36
N LYS A 107 -6.83 -19.18 -16.43
CA LYS A 107 -6.28 -20.50 -16.75
C LYS A 107 -7.22 -21.33 -17.61
N GLU A 108 -8.52 -21.27 -17.34
CA GLU A 108 -9.54 -22.00 -18.11
C GLU A 108 -9.71 -21.44 -19.52
N LYS A 109 -9.68 -20.12 -19.70
CA LYS A 109 -9.91 -19.45 -20.98
C LYS A 109 -8.67 -19.26 -21.83
N GLY A 110 -7.48 -19.25 -21.23
CA GLY A 110 -6.21 -18.96 -21.91
C GLY A 110 -5.99 -17.47 -22.22
N TYR A 111 -6.92 -16.59 -21.82
CA TYR A 111 -6.81 -15.14 -22.01
C TYR A 111 -7.35 -14.36 -20.83
N LEU A 112 -6.95 -13.09 -20.73
CA LEU A 112 -7.41 -12.13 -19.73
C LEU A 112 -7.83 -10.82 -20.39
N LYS A 113 -8.74 -10.11 -19.72
CA LYS A 113 -8.99 -8.70 -20.02
C LYS A 113 -7.86 -7.86 -19.44
N VAL A 114 -7.33 -6.98 -20.27
CA VAL A 114 -6.32 -5.99 -19.90
C VAL A 114 -6.97 -4.62 -19.92
N TYR A 115 -6.85 -3.87 -18.85
CA TYR A 115 -7.32 -2.49 -18.74
C TYR A 115 -6.18 -1.57 -19.15
N VAL A 116 -6.31 -1.02 -20.36
CA VAL A 116 -5.20 -0.35 -21.04
C VAL A 116 -5.04 1.08 -20.59
N ASN A 117 -3.90 1.40 -20.03
CA ASN A 117 -3.53 2.79 -19.80
C ASN A 117 -3.17 3.44 -21.14
N VAL A 118 -4.06 4.29 -21.66
CA VAL A 118 -3.88 4.94 -22.96
C VAL A 118 -2.63 5.81 -23.02
N SER A 119 -2.26 6.44 -21.91
CA SER A 119 -1.07 7.31 -21.83
C SER A 119 0.24 6.51 -21.79
N ASP A 120 0.21 5.29 -21.24
CA ASP A 120 1.37 4.39 -21.16
C ASP A 120 0.89 2.93 -21.12
N PRO A 121 0.73 2.28 -22.29
CA PRO A 121 0.21 0.91 -22.37
C PRO A 121 1.02 -0.13 -21.60
N ASN A 122 2.31 0.10 -21.34
CA ASN A 122 3.12 -0.80 -20.50
C ASN A 122 2.70 -0.76 -19.02
N ARG A 123 1.95 0.27 -18.61
CA ARG A 123 1.41 0.41 -17.26
C ARG A 123 -0.04 -0.04 -17.14
N SER A 124 -0.52 -0.81 -18.09
CA SER A 124 -1.86 -1.44 -18.05
C SER A 124 -1.98 -2.43 -16.89
N VAL A 125 -3.20 -2.74 -16.48
CA VAL A 125 -3.50 -3.63 -15.35
C VAL A 125 -4.43 -4.76 -15.76
N LEU A 126 -4.32 -5.92 -15.10
CA LEU A 126 -5.18 -7.08 -15.39
C LEU A 126 -6.49 -7.06 -14.57
N SER A 127 -6.49 -6.36 -13.44
CA SER A 127 -7.68 -6.19 -12.63
C SER A 127 -7.79 -4.73 -12.16
N PRO A 128 -8.87 -4.03 -12.50
CA PRO A 128 -9.02 -2.62 -12.17
C PRO A 128 -9.52 -2.40 -10.74
N GLY A 129 -9.31 -1.19 -10.26
CA GLY A 129 -9.83 -0.72 -8.99
C GLY A 129 -8.98 -1.11 -7.78
N ILE A 130 -9.41 -0.61 -6.62
CA ILE A 130 -8.76 -0.81 -5.34
C ILE A 130 -9.68 -1.63 -4.45
N PRO A 131 -9.23 -2.76 -3.88
CA PRO A 131 -10.00 -3.47 -2.87
C PRO A 131 -10.28 -2.56 -1.67
N PHE A 132 -11.50 -2.66 -1.14
CA PHE A 132 -11.92 -1.83 0.00
C PHE A 132 -10.91 -1.88 1.16
N HIS A 133 -10.44 -3.08 1.52
CA HIS A 133 -9.49 -3.25 2.63
C HIS A 133 -8.16 -2.51 2.39
N VAL A 134 -7.62 -2.51 1.16
CA VAL A 134 -6.36 -1.79 0.85
C VAL A 134 -6.56 -0.28 0.98
N GLY A 135 -7.64 0.26 0.41
CA GLY A 135 -7.97 1.68 0.53
C GLY A 135 -8.22 2.10 1.98
N PHE A 136 -8.98 1.28 2.73
CA PHE A 136 -9.30 1.52 4.12
C PHE A 136 -8.06 1.54 5.02
N PHE A 137 -7.20 0.50 4.95
CA PHE A 137 -6.00 0.44 5.78
C PHE A 137 -4.98 1.53 5.43
N THR A 138 -4.83 1.85 4.14
CA THR A 138 -3.94 2.96 3.73
C THR A 138 -4.49 4.31 4.21
N GLY A 139 -5.80 4.52 4.14
CA GLY A 139 -6.46 5.71 4.68
C GLY A 139 -6.26 5.86 6.19
N ILE A 140 -6.46 4.78 6.95
CA ILE A 140 -6.19 4.75 8.39
C ILE A 140 -4.71 5.07 8.66
N ALA A 141 -3.76 4.44 7.97
CA ALA A 141 -2.34 4.70 8.15
C ALA A 141 -1.97 6.17 7.88
N ALA A 142 -2.59 6.79 6.87
CA ALA A 142 -2.40 8.21 6.56
C ALA A 142 -2.95 9.12 7.66
N LEU A 143 -4.15 8.83 8.21
CA LEU A 143 -4.75 9.57 9.31
C LEU A 143 -3.93 9.46 10.59
N PHE A 144 -3.53 8.25 10.98
CA PHE A 144 -2.66 8.06 12.15
C PHE A 144 -1.30 8.73 11.97
N GLY A 145 -0.70 8.62 10.79
CA GLY A 145 0.56 9.28 10.47
C GLY A 145 0.47 10.80 10.62
N SER A 146 -0.60 11.43 10.12
CA SER A 146 -0.80 12.87 10.26
C SER A 146 -1.01 13.31 11.72
N ALA A 147 -1.74 12.53 12.51
CA ALA A 147 -1.92 12.77 13.94
C ALA A 147 -0.59 12.66 14.70
N LEU A 148 0.21 11.61 14.43
CA LEU A 148 1.52 11.43 15.03
C LEU A 148 2.50 12.56 14.66
N LEU A 149 2.43 13.07 13.43
CA LEU A 149 3.21 14.24 13.02
C LEU A 149 2.84 15.48 13.85
N GLY A 150 1.55 15.73 14.04
CA GLY A 150 1.06 16.82 14.87
C GLY A 150 1.56 16.73 16.32
N VAL A 151 1.49 15.53 16.91
CA VAL A 151 2.00 15.26 18.26
C VAL A 151 3.52 15.49 18.34
N SER A 152 4.28 15.00 17.33
CA SER A 152 5.72 15.20 17.28
C SER A 152 6.11 16.68 17.27
N LEU A 153 5.45 17.45 16.40
CA LEU A 153 5.68 18.90 16.30
C LEU A 153 5.33 19.64 17.59
N TYR A 154 4.22 19.25 18.24
CA TYR A 154 3.84 19.81 19.54
C TYR A 154 4.89 19.49 20.62
N MET A 155 5.37 18.25 20.71
CA MET A 155 6.39 17.85 21.67
C MET A 155 7.71 18.60 21.43
N ILE A 156 8.15 18.71 20.18
CA ILE A 156 9.36 19.48 19.82
C ILE A 156 9.21 20.94 20.25
N LYS A 157 8.06 21.58 19.93
CA LYS A 157 7.78 22.95 20.34
C LYS A 157 7.88 23.11 21.86
N LYS A 158 7.25 22.21 22.62
CA LYS A 158 7.27 22.24 24.08
C LYS A 158 8.68 22.05 24.66
N MET A 159 9.52 21.20 24.04
CA MET A 159 10.87 20.90 24.53
C MET A 159 11.86 22.05 24.26
N PHE A 160 11.74 22.73 23.11
CA PHE A 160 12.73 23.71 22.68
C PHE A 160 12.30 25.17 22.84
N PHE A 161 11.00 25.47 22.94
CA PHE A 161 10.48 26.83 22.93
C PHE A 161 9.70 27.21 24.20
N ASN A 162 9.40 26.27 25.10
CA ASN A 162 8.75 26.53 26.39
C ASN A 162 9.71 26.27 27.54
N THR A 163 10.89 26.92 27.52
CA THR A 163 11.78 27.07 28.70
C THR A 163 11.51 28.37 29.41
#